data_61ee34964d3321f0799bcd19a1a56a9b
#
_entry.id   61ee34964d3321f0799bcd19a1a56a9b
#
_cell.length_a   1.000
_cell.length_b   1.000
_cell.length_c   1.000
_cell.angle_alpha   90.00
_cell.angle_beta   90.00
_cell.angle_gamma   90.00
#
_symmetry.space_group_name_H-M   'P 1'
#
loop_
_entity.id
_entity.type
_entity.pdbx_description
1 polymer ?
#
loop_
_entity_poly.entity_id
_entity_poly.type
_entity_poly.pdbx_seq_one_letter_code
_entity_poly.pdbx_strand_id
1 'polypeptide(L)'
;MARVLIPDAMTDAKLISSNIAEPDAGETAYNPSTIYTIGQKCVVISGDVHNKFESIQDNNQGNTPVPLPDTSAFWLHTGRTNRWNPFDLAAGYKASRTSPINYVIAPGKKIDAVTIGGMFCDFAQLIVKDGSNAELFNDTQDVKLRDVGNSYYNFFNASYYEKHIIMWDNLPSTRDGTFELILTGSGTINLEWLAFGDMVYLGQEQWRAIDDELNSSTIERRTSGELILVPKVSAFKPTVQTVIHPKYLRSVRRARSLLNAKPAVWYMYEDQALEYHDFYLFKGIYRGFAIESDSNKEAVINFDFEGV
;
A
#
# COMPACT_ATOMS: atom_id res chain seq x y z
N MET A 1 -6.53 -10.42 -16.88
CA MET A 1 -6.55 -11.58 -15.96
C MET A 1 -6.53 -11.06 -14.54
N ALA A 2 -7.52 -11.43 -13.71
CA ALA A 2 -7.57 -11.00 -12.32
C ALA A 2 -6.45 -11.64 -11.49
N ARG A 3 -5.76 -10.84 -10.71
CA ARG A 3 -4.69 -11.27 -9.80
C ARG A 3 -4.75 -10.48 -8.49
N VAL A 4 -4.20 -11.06 -7.43
CA VAL A 4 -3.99 -10.38 -6.16
C VAL A 4 -2.55 -10.53 -5.73
N LEU A 5 -1.93 -9.44 -5.32
CA LEU A 5 -0.65 -9.44 -4.62
C LEU A 5 -0.91 -9.71 -3.15
N ILE A 6 -0.38 -10.82 -2.64
CA ILE A 6 -0.36 -11.12 -1.20
C ILE A 6 0.87 -10.44 -0.61
N PRO A 7 0.70 -9.35 0.18
CA PRO A 7 1.83 -8.63 0.72
C PRO A 7 2.65 -9.49 1.68
N ASP A 8 3.96 -9.44 1.51
CA ASP A 8 4.91 -10.02 2.46
C ASP A 8 5.09 -9.08 3.65
N ALA A 9 5.14 -9.64 4.84
CA ALA A 9 5.40 -8.84 6.02
C ALA A 9 6.82 -8.25 5.96
N MET A 10 6.92 -6.93 6.14
CA MET A 10 8.19 -6.25 6.26
C MET A 10 8.73 -6.42 7.67
N THR A 11 10.02 -6.76 7.79
CA THR A 11 10.76 -6.88 9.05
C THR A 11 12.06 -6.11 8.94
N ASP A 12 12.65 -5.73 10.08
CA ASP A 12 13.92 -5.01 10.10
C ASP A 12 15.05 -5.79 9.37
N ALA A 13 15.06 -7.10 9.50
CA ALA A 13 16.02 -7.96 8.81
C ALA A 13 15.94 -7.91 7.27
N LYS A 14 14.79 -7.52 6.71
CA LYS A 14 14.60 -7.38 5.25
C LYS A 14 14.99 -5.99 4.75
N LEU A 15 14.98 -4.96 5.60
CA LEU A 15 15.35 -3.60 5.23
C LEU A 15 16.86 -3.44 5.28
N ILE A 16 17.51 -3.58 4.14
CA ILE A 16 18.98 -3.45 4.07
C ILE A 16 19.41 -2.01 4.28
N SER A 17 18.73 -1.06 3.64
CA SER A 17 19.01 0.37 3.82
C SER A 17 17.84 1.25 3.39
N SER A 18 17.79 2.44 3.96
CA SER A 18 16.96 3.54 3.50
C SER A 18 17.70 4.85 3.77
N ASN A 19 17.47 5.82 2.92
CA ASN A 19 18.02 7.16 3.12
C ASN A 19 17.15 8.07 3.99
N ILE A 20 15.98 7.59 4.45
CA ILE A 20 15.18 8.27 5.48
C ILE A 20 15.85 8.04 6.83
N ALA A 21 16.20 9.14 7.51
CA ALA A 21 16.85 9.07 8.82
C ALA A 21 15.92 8.39 9.87
N GLU A 22 16.52 7.75 10.86
CA GLU A 22 15.78 7.19 11.98
C GLU A 22 16.65 7.22 13.25
N PRO A 23 16.25 7.97 14.29
CA PRO A 23 15.07 8.85 14.32
C PRO A 23 15.12 9.96 13.26
N ASP A 24 13.95 10.34 12.73
CA ASP A 24 13.85 11.45 11.81
C ASP A 24 13.83 12.80 12.54
N ALA A 25 13.91 13.89 11.78
CA ALA A 25 13.90 15.24 12.36
C ALA A 25 12.64 15.46 13.22
N GLY A 26 12.84 15.79 14.49
CA GLY A 26 11.75 15.95 15.48
C GLY A 26 11.31 14.67 16.18
N GLU A 27 11.89 13.52 15.87
CA GLU A 27 11.68 12.27 16.59
C GLU A 27 12.79 12.09 17.64
N THR A 28 12.43 11.57 18.82
CA THR A 28 13.38 11.24 19.88
C THR A 28 13.31 9.76 20.20
N ALA A 29 14.44 9.07 20.19
CA ALA A 29 14.46 7.66 20.57
C ALA A 29 14.05 7.49 22.04
N TYR A 30 13.30 6.43 22.34
CA TYR A 30 12.92 6.10 23.69
C TYR A 30 14.16 5.85 24.57
N ASN A 31 14.16 6.48 25.75
CA ASN A 31 15.20 6.27 26.77
C ASN A 31 14.55 6.00 28.11
N PRO A 32 14.79 4.84 28.74
CA PRO A 32 14.15 4.48 30.01
C PRO A 32 14.54 5.38 31.20
N SER A 33 15.64 6.12 31.07
CA SER A 33 16.09 7.07 32.12
C SER A 33 15.42 8.46 32.00
N THR A 34 14.73 8.74 30.89
CA THR A 34 14.06 10.00 30.67
C THR A 34 12.69 10.00 31.34
N ILE A 35 12.35 11.11 31.97
CA ILE A 35 11.00 11.35 32.52
C ILE A 35 10.18 11.99 31.40
N TYR A 36 9.15 11.31 30.94
CA TYR A 36 8.23 11.81 29.93
C TYR A 36 7.01 12.44 30.60
N THR A 37 6.57 13.56 30.05
CA THR A 37 5.32 14.21 30.43
C THR A 37 4.22 13.84 29.44
N ILE A 38 2.96 14.05 29.83
CA ILE A 38 1.80 13.80 28.96
C ILE A 38 1.97 14.55 27.62
N GLY A 39 1.68 13.87 26.51
CA GLY A 39 1.81 14.39 25.14
C GLY A 39 3.22 14.32 24.57
N GLN A 40 4.26 14.00 25.35
CA GLN A 40 5.60 13.80 24.79
C GLN A 40 5.69 12.52 23.95
N LYS A 41 6.37 12.64 22.81
CA LYS A 41 6.52 11.58 21.83
C LYS A 41 7.90 10.96 21.86
N CYS A 42 7.95 9.66 21.63
CA CYS A 42 9.19 8.94 21.42
C CYS A 42 9.03 7.87 20.33
N VAL A 43 10.14 7.40 19.80
CA VAL A 43 10.20 6.30 18.83
C VAL A 43 10.96 5.11 19.41
N VAL A 44 10.45 3.92 19.15
CA VAL A 44 11.13 2.66 19.46
C VAL A 44 11.62 2.09 18.14
N ILE A 45 12.95 2.08 17.97
CA ILE A 45 13.67 1.63 16.79
C ILE A 45 14.30 0.25 17.00
N SER A 46 13.56 -0.63 17.65
CA SER A 46 13.96 -2.00 17.93
C SER A 46 12.80 -2.97 17.64
N GLY A 47 13.16 -4.19 17.28
CA GLY A 47 12.18 -5.21 16.87
C GLY A 47 11.92 -5.20 15.37
N ASP A 48 10.95 -6.00 14.93
CA ASP A 48 10.65 -6.20 13.51
C ASP A 48 10.01 -4.97 12.83
N VAL A 49 9.42 -4.08 13.61
CA VAL A 49 8.73 -2.87 13.13
C VAL A 49 8.99 -1.71 14.08
N HIS A 50 9.37 -0.57 13.55
CA HIS A 50 9.66 0.62 14.34
C HIS A 50 8.44 1.50 14.49
N ASN A 51 8.14 1.89 15.72
CA ASN A 51 6.88 2.53 16.09
C ASN A 51 7.07 3.84 16.84
N LYS A 52 6.05 4.71 16.76
CA LYS A 52 5.93 5.97 17.50
C LYS A 52 4.94 5.80 18.64
N PHE A 53 5.26 6.45 19.74
CA PHE A 53 4.45 6.44 20.94
C PHE A 53 4.33 7.85 21.51
N GLU A 54 3.21 8.09 22.21
CA GLU A 54 2.93 9.32 22.94
C GLU A 54 2.63 8.97 24.39
N SER A 55 3.28 9.67 25.34
CA SER A 55 3.01 9.47 26.77
C SER A 55 1.63 10.00 27.13
N ILE A 56 0.84 9.18 27.81
CA ILE A 56 -0.51 9.53 28.28
C ILE A 56 -0.53 9.89 29.77
N GLN A 57 0.64 9.92 30.42
CA GLN A 57 0.79 10.27 31.83
C GLN A 57 2.04 11.13 32.04
N ASP A 58 1.98 11.95 33.11
CA ASP A 58 3.14 12.64 33.62
C ASP A 58 4.03 11.72 34.47
N ASN A 59 5.30 12.08 34.63
CA ASN A 59 6.29 11.30 35.35
C ASN A 59 6.45 9.86 34.83
N ASN A 60 6.21 9.64 33.53
CA ASN A 60 6.38 8.35 32.91
C ASN A 60 7.86 8.08 32.70
N GLN A 61 8.47 7.27 33.58
CA GLN A 61 9.88 6.89 33.55
C GLN A 61 10.00 5.36 33.67
N GLY A 62 10.89 4.77 32.90
CA GLY A 62 11.16 3.32 32.95
C GLY A 62 10.10 2.41 32.36
N ASN A 63 8.94 2.95 31.95
CA ASN A 63 7.88 2.16 31.32
C ASN A 63 8.16 1.99 29.83
N THR A 64 8.45 0.77 29.40
CA THR A 64 8.74 0.48 27.98
C THR A 64 7.46 0.54 27.14
N PRO A 65 7.46 1.31 26.02
CA PRO A 65 6.35 1.29 25.08
C PRO A 65 6.18 -0.09 24.44
N VAL A 66 4.93 -0.52 24.26
CA VAL A 66 4.59 -1.79 23.62
C VAL A 66 3.72 -1.54 22.37
N PRO A 67 4.02 -2.19 21.22
CA PRO A 67 3.22 -2.03 20.02
C PRO A 67 1.89 -2.79 20.09
N LEU A 68 0.94 -2.43 19.24
CA LEU A 68 -0.32 -3.17 19.10
C LEU A 68 -0.05 -4.65 18.70
N PRO A 69 -0.86 -5.61 19.16
CA PRO A 69 -2.18 -5.43 19.82
C PRO A 69 -2.10 -5.17 21.33
N ASP A 70 -0.92 -5.17 21.93
CA ASP A 70 -0.79 -4.93 23.35
C ASP A 70 -1.10 -3.46 23.71
N THR A 71 -1.61 -3.26 24.91
CA THR A 71 -1.96 -1.93 25.40
C THR A 71 -1.09 -1.57 26.58
N SER A 72 -0.71 -0.29 26.68
CA SER A 72 0.04 0.23 27.81
C SER A 72 -0.78 1.26 28.56
N ALA A 73 -0.69 1.28 29.88
CA ALA A 73 -1.27 2.32 30.70
C ALA A 73 -0.49 3.65 30.62
N PHE A 74 0.70 3.65 30.03
CA PHE A 74 1.62 4.78 29.98
C PHE A 74 1.81 5.36 28.59
N TRP A 75 1.57 4.55 27.55
CA TRP A 75 1.88 4.89 26.17
C TRP A 75 0.73 4.63 25.24
N LEU A 76 0.44 5.60 24.39
CA LEU A 76 -0.45 5.48 23.25
C LEU A 76 0.40 5.19 22.00
N HIS A 77 0.12 4.11 21.29
CA HIS A 77 0.70 3.84 19.98
C HIS A 77 0.10 4.81 18.94
N THR A 78 0.96 5.61 18.30
CA THR A 78 0.54 6.67 17.36
C THR A 78 0.88 6.36 15.90
N GLY A 79 1.44 5.19 15.62
CA GLY A 79 1.78 4.74 14.28
C GLY A 79 3.23 4.29 14.15
N ARG A 80 3.70 4.19 12.92
CA ARG A 80 5.10 3.80 12.61
C ARG A 80 5.99 5.03 12.48
N THR A 81 7.31 4.83 12.50
CA THR A 81 8.28 5.90 12.20
C THR A 81 8.19 6.32 10.73
N ASN A 82 8.72 7.48 10.39
CA ASN A 82 8.67 8.00 9.00
C ASN A 82 9.25 7.00 7.98
N ARG A 83 10.36 6.32 8.33
CA ARG A 83 10.96 5.28 7.50
C ARG A 83 10.04 4.07 7.30
N TRP A 84 9.23 3.71 8.31
CA TRP A 84 8.40 2.50 8.33
C TRP A 84 6.96 2.72 7.90
N ASN A 85 6.51 3.96 7.78
CA ASN A 85 5.16 4.29 7.34
C ASN A 85 4.71 3.55 6.07
N PRO A 86 5.54 3.43 4.99
CA PRO A 86 5.08 2.80 3.76
C PRO A 86 4.80 1.30 3.86
N PHE A 87 5.29 0.65 4.91
CA PHE A 87 5.04 -0.79 5.12
C PHE A 87 3.77 -1.06 5.93
N ASP A 88 3.03 -0.01 6.33
CA ASP A 88 1.71 -0.14 6.95
C ASP A 88 0.61 0.07 5.94
N LEU A 89 0.13 -1.04 5.37
CA LEU A 89 -0.91 -0.98 4.34
C LEU A 89 -2.29 -0.58 4.89
N ALA A 90 -2.50 -0.65 6.20
CA ALA A 90 -3.77 -0.31 6.85
C ALA A 90 -3.86 1.16 7.28
N ALA A 91 -2.72 1.79 7.58
CA ALA A 91 -2.66 3.19 7.97
C ALA A 91 -2.40 4.09 6.75
N GLY A 92 -3.02 5.26 6.70
CA GLY A 92 -2.81 6.26 5.65
C GLY A 92 -1.62 7.19 5.91
N TYR A 93 -0.64 6.77 6.70
CA TYR A 93 0.56 7.58 6.99
C TYR A 93 1.56 7.50 5.84
N LYS A 94 2.17 8.64 5.51
CA LYS A 94 3.13 8.74 4.42
C LYS A 94 4.55 8.86 4.95
N ALA A 95 5.50 8.19 4.30
CA ALA A 95 6.89 8.56 4.42
C ALA A 95 7.11 9.85 3.63
N SER A 96 7.84 10.79 4.21
CA SER A 96 8.09 12.10 3.61
C SER A 96 9.55 12.48 3.75
N ARG A 97 10.15 12.96 2.65
CA ARG A 97 11.53 13.42 2.63
C ARG A 97 11.78 14.36 1.46
N THR A 98 12.78 15.24 1.58
CA THR A 98 13.34 15.93 0.41
C THR A 98 13.95 14.89 -0.53
N SER A 99 13.62 14.97 -1.81
CA SER A 99 14.10 14.05 -2.86
C SER A 99 15.62 13.74 -2.76
N PRO A 100 16.03 12.48 -3.01
CA PRO A 100 15.22 11.28 -3.31
C PRO A 100 14.74 10.53 -2.06
N ILE A 101 13.78 9.61 -2.21
CA ILE A 101 13.51 8.52 -1.27
C ILE A 101 14.09 7.25 -1.86
N ASN A 102 14.84 6.49 -1.05
CA ASN A 102 15.42 5.22 -1.45
C ASN A 102 15.17 4.16 -0.37
N TYR A 103 14.77 2.96 -0.84
CA TYR A 103 14.64 1.75 -0.03
C TYR A 103 15.34 0.61 -0.72
N VAL A 104 16.25 -0.07 -0.01
CA VAL A 104 16.88 -1.34 -0.46
C VAL A 104 16.36 -2.46 0.42
N ILE A 105 15.70 -3.44 -0.18
CA ILE A 105 15.00 -4.52 0.52
C ILE A 105 15.47 -5.87 0.01
N ALA A 106 15.76 -6.78 0.94
CA ALA A 106 16.04 -8.19 0.67
C ALA A 106 14.85 -9.05 1.13
N PRO A 107 13.96 -9.47 0.24
CA PRO A 107 12.78 -10.26 0.63
C PRO A 107 13.12 -11.61 1.29
N GLY A 108 14.31 -12.17 1.02
CA GLY A 108 14.74 -13.50 1.49
C GLY A 108 14.02 -14.67 0.81
N LYS A 109 13.22 -14.36 -0.19
CA LYS A 109 12.50 -15.32 -1.05
C LYS A 109 12.24 -14.71 -2.42
N LYS A 110 11.85 -15.55 -3.37
CA LYS A 110 11.29 -15.06 -4.63
C LYS A 110 10.05 -14.20 -4.38
N ILE A 111 9.96 -13.08 -5.07
CA ILE A 111 8.76 -12.25 -5.17
C ILE A 111 8.33 -12.16 -6.64
N ASP A 112 7.02 -12.01 -6.88
CA ASP A 112 6.47 -11.90 -8.22
C ASP A 112 6.24 -10.45 -8.63
N ALA A 113 5.93 -9.57 -7.66
CA ALA A 113 5.65 -8.16 -7.92
C ALA A 113 6.05 -7.24 -6.76
N VAL A 114 6.29 -5.98 -7.12
CA VAL A 114 6.44 -4.83 -6.22
C VAL A 114 5.42 -3.78 -6.63
N THR A 115 4.72 -3.21 -5.68
CA THR A 115 3.69 -2.20 -5.92
C THR A 115 3.83 -1.06 -4.93
N ILE A 116 3.66 0.16 -5.41
CA ILE A 116 3.67 1.38 -4.61
C ILE A 116 2.42 2.21 -4.86
N GLY A 117 2.02 2.99 -3.89
CA GLY A 117 0.88 3.89 -4.09
C GLY A 117 0.83 5.04 -3.10
N GLY A 118 -0.08 5.99 -3.37
CA GLY A 118 -0.17 7.24 -2.63
C GLY A 118 1.12 8.06 -2.71
N MET A 119 1.80 8.02 -3.85
CA MET A 119 3.07 8.70 -4.05
C MET A 119 2.87 10.11 -4.58
N PHE A 120 3.78 11.02 -4.17
CA PHE A 120 3.93 12.35 -4.71
C PHE A 120 5.40 12.53 -5.10
N CYS A 121 5.71 12.29 -6.38
CA CYS A 121 7.06 12.38 -6.95
C CYS A 121 6.96 12.55 -8.47
N ASP A 122 8.08 12.75 -9.15
CA ASP A 122 8.10 12.86 -10.62
C ASP A 122 8.34 11.50 -11.28
N PHE A 123 9.27 10.71 -10.71
CA PHE A 123 9.68 9.41 -11.25
C PHE A 123 9.77 8.37 -10.14
N ALA A 124 9.43 7.13 -10.48
CA ALA A 124 9.61 5.95 -9.65
C ALA A 124 10.42 4.90 -10.41
N GLN A 125 11.53 4.46 -9.84
CA GLN A 125 12.43 3.47 -10.43
C GLN A 125 12.51 2.24 -9.52
N LEU A 126 12.43 1.07 -10.13
CA LEU A 126 12.66 -0.22 -9.47
C LEU A 126 13.85 -0.91 -10.11
N ILE A 127 14.83 -1.28 -9.30
CA ILE A 127 16.01 -2.06 -9.71
C ILE A 127 15.99 -3.36 -8.93
N VAL A 128 16.07 -4.51 -9.63
CA VAL A 128 16.21 -5.83 -8.99
C VAL A 128 17.59 -6.38 -9.28
N LYS A 129 18.29 -6.82 -8.23
CA LYS A 129 19.64 -7.37 -8.28
C LYS A 129 19.64 -8.80 -7.74
N ASP A 130 20.51 -9.63 -8.26
CA ASP A 130 20.74 -10.98 -7.72
C ASP A 130 21.63 -10.98 -6.47
N GLY A 131 21.89 -12.17 -5.91
CA GLY A 131 22.77 -12.34 -4.74
C GLY A 131 24.23 -11.99 -4.99
N SER A 132 24.66 -11.84 -6.26
CA SER A 132 25.98 -11.35 -6.66
C SER A 132 26.01 -9.84 -6.93
N ASN A 133 24.89 -9.15 -6.69
CA ASN A 133 24.68 -7.73 -6.95
C ASN A 133 24.65 -7.35 -8.44
N ALA A 134 24.44 -8.32 -9.34
CA ALA A 134 24.21 -8.05 -10.75
C ALA A 134 22.76 -7.60 -10.97
N GLU A 135 22.59 -6.57 -11.79
CA GLU A 135 21.28 -6.03 -12.14
C GLU A 135 20.55 -7.00 -13.09
N LEU A 136 19.35 -7.43 -12.68
CA LEU A 136 18.49 -8.31 -13.46
C LEU A 136 17.31 -7.56 -14.09
N PHE A 137 16.88 -6.47 -13.47
CA PHE A 137 15.76 -5.66 -13.91
C PHE A 137 15.97 -4.21 -13.50
N ASN A 138 15.60 -3.30 -14.38
CA ASN A 138 15.65 -1.87 -14.12
C ASN A 138 14.57 -1.19 -14.96
N ASP A 139 13.59 -0.61 -14.31
CA ASP A 139 12.51 0.11 -14.95
C ASP A 139 12.24 1.41 -14.22
N THR A 140 12.01 2.47 -14.99
CA THR A 140 11.69 3.79 -14.48
C THR A 140 10.37 4.23 -15.08
N GLN A 141 9.41 4.56 -14.24
CA GLN A 141 8.09 5.02 -14.63
C GLN A 141 7.87 6.49 -14.27
N ASP A 142 7.24 7.21 -15.20
CA ASP A 142 6.72 8.55 -14.96
C ASP A 142 5.50 8.45 -14.03
N VAL A 143 5.53 9.20 -12.93
CA VAL A 143 4.38 9.32 -12.02
C VAL A 143 3.47 10.44 -12.47
N LYS A 144 4.06 11.56 -12.93
CA LYS A 144 3.31 12.68 -13.51
C LYS A 144 3.03 12.42 -14.99
N LEU A 145 1.78 12.15 -15.28
CA LEU A 145 1.31 11.96 -16.64
C LEU A 145 0.58 13.20 -17.15
N ARG A 146 0.54 13.33 -18.45
CA ARG A 146 -0.14 14.39 -19.14
C ARG A 146 -1.04 13.80 -20.23
N ASP A 147 -2.34 13.94 -20.05
CA ASP A 147 -3.28 13.50 -21.07
C ASP A 147 -3.32 14.53 -22.21
N VAL A 148 -2.50 14.29 -23.21
CA VAL A 148 -2.41 15.15 -24.38
C VAL A 148 -3.49 14.79 -25.39
N GLY A 149 -3.97 13.55 -25.40
CA GLY A 149 -4.89 13.04 -26.41
C GLY A 149 -4.40 13.33 -27.83
N ASN A 150 -5.33 13.44 -28.75
CA ASN A 150 -5.03 13.80 -30.15
C ASN A 150 -5.24 15.30 -30.45
N SER A 151 -5.29 16.15 -29.40
CA SER A 151 -5.58 17.58 -29.55
C SER A 151 -4.30 18.42 -29.47
N TYR A 152 -4.04 19.24 -30.51
CA TYR A 152 -2.95 20.21 -30.49
C TYR A 152 -3.07 21.21 -29.33
N TYR A 153 -4.28 21.56 -28.93
CA TYR A 153 -4.53 22.43 -27.79
C TYR A 153 -4.10 21.75 -26.49
N ASN A 154 -4.45 20.50 -26.29
CA ASN A 154 -4.08 19.74 -25.10
C ASN A 154 -2.57 19.52 -25.01
N PHE A 155 -1.88 19.42 -26.15
CA PHE A 155 -0.43 19.30 -26.15
C PHE A 155 0.25 20.45 -25.38
N PHE A 156 -0.29 21.66 -25.44
CA PHE A 156 0.25 22.83 -24.73
C PHE A 156 -0.42 23.11 -23.38
N ASN A 157 -1.69 22.74 -23.22
CA ASN A 157 -2.52 23.20 -22.10
C ASN A 157 -3.04 22.07 -21.19
N ALA A 158 -2.81 20.78 -21.50
CA ALA A 158 -3.25 19.70 -20.64
C ALA A 158 -2.59 19.77 -19.27
N SER A 159 -3.38 19.62 -18.22
CA SER A 159 -2.90 19.54 -16.85
C SER A 159 -2.20 18.21 -16.62
N TYR A 160 -1.22 18.21 -15.70
CA TYR A 160 -0.63 16.98 -15.21
C TYR A 160 -1.58 16.30 -14.22
N TYR A 161 -1.64 14.98 -14.28
CA TYR A 161 -2.24 14.15 -13.24
C TYR A 161 -1.22 13.15 -12.75
N GLU A 162 -1.39 12.66 -11.53
CA GLU A 162 -0.47 11.73 -10.91
C GLU A 162 -1.04 10.32 -10.94
N LYS A 163 -0.22 9.34 -11.27
CA LYS A 163 -0.58 7.94 -11.07
C LYS A 163 -0.73 7.69 -9.57
N HIS A 164 -1.86 7.12 -9.18
CA HIS A 164 -2.09 6.78 -7.78
C HIS A 164 -1.35 5.51 -7.35
N ILE A 165 -1.16 4.56 -8.27
CA ILE A 165 -0.53 3.27 -8.01
C ILE A 165 0.38 2.91 -9.19
N ILE A 166 1.55 2.34 -8.87
CA ILE A 166 2.44 1.74 -9.85
C ILE A 166 2.70 0.30 -9.40
N MET A 167 2.65 -0.64 -10.34
CA MET A 167 2.97 -2.03 -10.12
C MET A 167 4.01 -2.51 -11.14
N TRP A 168 5.06 -3.13 -10.64
CA TRP A 168 6.00 -3.92 -11.42
C TRP A 168 5.73 -5.39 -11.14
N ASP A 169 5.27 -6.10 -12.13
CA ASP A 169 5.00 -7.54 -12.07
C ASP A 169 5.97 -8.35 -12.94
N ASN A 170 5.83 -9.67 -12.91
CA ASN A 170 6.71 -10.58 -13.66
C ASN A 170 8.21 -10.33 -13.39
N LEU A 171 8.55 -10.01 -12.16
CA LEU A 171 9.93 -9.74 -11.77
C LEU A 171 10.83 -10.97 -11.94
N PRO A 172 12.12 -10.78 -12.24
CA PRO A 172 13.06 -11.88 -12.34
C PRO A 172 13.10 -12.73 -11.08
N SER A 173 13.11 -14.06 -11.26
CA SER A 173 13.14 -14.99 -10.14
C SER A 173 14.51 -14.99 -9.49
N THR A 174 14.65 -14.38 -8.35
CA THR A 174 15.85 -14.46 -7.50
C THR A 174 15.46 -14.80 -6.06
N ARG A 175 16.22 -15.69 -5.42
CA ARG A 175 15.97 -16.08 -4.03
C ARG A 175 16.71 -15.17 -3.05
N ASP A 176 17.97 -14.89 -3.36
CA ASP A 176 18.90 -14.17 -2.47
C ASP A 176 19.17 -12.75 -3.01
N GLY A 177 18.28 -12.26 -3.87
CA GLY A 177 18.39 -10.95 -4.47
C GLY A 177 17.79 -9.84 -3.59
N THR A 178 18.07 -8.62 -4.02
CA THR A 178 17.53 -7.41 -3.43
C THR A 178 16.76 -6.62 -4.48
N PHE A 179 15.81 -5.83 -4.04
CA PHE A 179 15.27 -4.78 -4.90
C PHE A 179 15.49 -3.41 -4.27
N GLU A 180 15.72 -2.43 -5.12
CA GLU A 180 15.93 -1.04 -4.77
C GLU A 180 14.81 -0.21 -5.40
N LEU A 181 14.04 0.49 -4.56
CA LEU A 181 13.04 1.46 -4.98
C LEU A 181 13.60 2.86 -4.80
N ILE A 182 13.59 3.64 -5.88
CA ILE A 182 14.06 5.02 -5.89
C ILE A 182 12.93 5.92 -6.38
N LEU A 183 12.52 6.87 -5.55
CA LEU A 183 11.57 7.91 -5.92
C LEU A 183 12.32 9.23 -6.04
N THR A 184 12.10 9.93 -7.15
CA THR A 184 12.74 11.24 -7.41
C THR A 184 11.68 12.26 -7.82
N GLY A 185 11.93 13.51 -7.47
CA GLY A 185 11.03 14.60 -7.78
C GLY A 185 11.56 15.94 -7.29
N SER A 186 10.80 17.00 -7.50
CA SER A 186 11.15 18.34 -7.05
C SER A 186 10.66 18.57 -5.61
N GLY A 187 11.56 18.96 -4.70
CA GLY A 187 11.23 19.31 -3.32
C GLY A 187 10.96 18.11 -2.42
N THR A 188 9.92 18.20 -1.60
CA THR A 188 9.53 17.13 -0.68
C THR A 188 8.66 16.13 -1.43
N ILE A 189 9.04 14.87 -1.39
CA ILE A 189 8.32 13.76 -2.00
C ILE A 189 7.75 12.85 -0.92
N ASN A 190 6.68 12.15 -1.25
CA ASN A 190 5.95 11.29 -0.32
C ASN A 190 5.70 9.90 -0.91
N LEU A 191 5.63 8.92 -0.03
CA LEU A 191 5.19 7.56 -0.33
C LEU A 191 4.27 7.06 0.78
N GLU A 192 3.04 6.70 0.43
CA GLU A 192 2.08 6.21 1.43
C GLU A 192 2.26 4.74 1.73
N TRP A 193 2.39 3.91 0.69
CA TRP A 193 2.57 2.48 0.89
C TRP A 193 3.45 1.81 -0.18
N LEU A 194 4.12 0.75 0.27
CA LEU A 194 4.95 -0.15 -0.53
C LEU A 194 4.59 -1.59 -0.16
N ALA A 195 4.15 -2.36 -1.15
CA ALA A 195 3.85 -3.78 -1.01
C ALA A 195 4.69 -4.61 -1.99
N PHE A 196 5.16 -5.76 -1.55
CA PHE A 196 5.85 -6.74 -2.37
C PHE A 196 5.45 -8.15 -1.95
N GLY A 197 5.50 -9.10 -2.85
CA GLY A 197 5.14 -10.48 -2.51
C GLY A 197 4.77 -11.34 -3.71
N ASP A 198 3.96 -12.35 -3.43
CA ASP A 198 3.55 -13.36 -4.39
C ASP A 198 2.23 -12.95 -5.07
N MET A 199 2.13 -13.13 -6.38
CA MET A 199 0.90 -12.91 -7.13
C MET A 199 0.09 -14.20 -7.22
N VAL A 200 -1.20 -14.11 -6.93
CA VAL A 200 -2.14 -15.22 -7.06
C VAL A 200 -3.16 -14.93 -8.15
N TYR A 201 -3.27 -15.84 -9.09
CA TYR A 201 -4.27 -15.80 -10.15
C TYR A 201 -5.68 -16.09 -9.61
N LEU A 202 -6.63 -15.22 -9.91
CA LEU A 202 -8.01 -15.26 -9.45
C LEU A 202 -9.03 -15.61 -10.56
N GLY A 203 -8.55 -15.79 -11.79
CA GLY A 203 -9.40 -16.11 -12.92
C GLY A 203 -9.40 -15.05 -14.01
N GLN A 204 -10.31 -15.22 -14.96
CA GLN A 204 -10.56 -14.26 -16.02
C GLN A 204 -11.79 -13.44 -15.67
N GLU A 205 -11.67 -12.13 -15.78
CA GLU A 205 -12.73 -11.19 -15.46
C GLU A 205 -13.89 -11.31 -16.46
N GLN A 206 -15.08 -11.09 -15.95
CA GLN A 206 -16.27 -10.89 -16.76
C GLN A 206 -16.58 -9.39 -16.86
N TRP A 207 -17.12 -8.95 -18.00
CA TRP A 207 -17.49 -7.57 -18.29
C TRP A 207 -18.69 -7.06 -17.45
N ARG A 208 -18.70 -7.34 -16.16
CA ARG A 208 -19.77 -6.95 -15.25
C ARG A 208 -19.18 -6.40 -13.94
N ALA A 209 -18.17 -5.53 -14.06
CA ALA A 209 -17.71 -4.80 -12.90
C ALA A 209 -18.71 -3.69 -12.55
N ILE A 210 -18.95 -3.51 -11.27
CA ILE A 210 -19.70 -2.38 -10.73
C ILE A 210 -18.69 -1.53 -9.99
N ASP A 211 -18.62 -0.26 -10.36
CA ASP A 211 -17.88 0.76 -9.64
C ASP A 211 -18.86 1.48 -8.72
N ASP A 212 -18.65 1.36 -7.43
CA ASP A 212 -19.47 1.99 -6.40
C ASP A 212 -18.57 2.71 -5.40
N GLU A 213 -19.12 3.64 -4.66
CA GLU A 213 -18.40 4.47 -3.71
C GLU A 213 -19.14 4.51 -2.36
N LEU A 214 -18.45 4.11 -1.32
CA LEU A 214 -18.96 4.26 0.05
C LEU A 214 -18.76 5.70 0.51
N ASN A 215 -19.81 6.52 0.36
CA ASN A 215 -19.79 7.89 0.83
C ASN A 215 -20.12 7.94 2.33
N SER A 216 -19.13 8.22 3.16
CA SER A 216 -19.27 8.37 4.62
C SER A 216 -19.58 9.80 5.06
N SER A 217 -19.78 10.74 4.11
CA SER A 217 -20.11 12.14 4.41
C SER A 217 -21.47 12.27 5.10
N THR A 218 -21.56 13.18 6.05
CA THR A 218 -22.82 13.47 6.73
C THR A 218 -23.58 14.56 5.96
N ILE A 219 -24.80 14.23 5.55
CA ILE A 219 -25.71 15.16 4.87
C ILE A 219 -26.99 15.27 5.72
N GLU A 220 -27.15 16.38 6.39
CA GLU A 220 -28.29 16.63 7.27
C GLU A 220 -29.03 17.91 6.85
N ARG A 221 -30.34 17.91 6.98
CA ARG A 221 -31.16 19.10 6.77
C ARG A 221 -31.80 19.52 8.09
N ARG A 222 -31.50 20.75 8.54
CA ARG A 222 -32.13 21.33 9.69
C ARG A 222 -33.64 21.58 9.46
N THR A 223 -34.41 21.69 10.52
CA THR A 223 -35.82 22.08 10.44
C THR A 223 -36.03 23.46 9.82
N SER A 224 -35.04 24.33 9.86
CA SER A 224 -34.99 25.62 9.14
C SER A 224 -34.85 25.50 7.60
N GLY A 225 -34.62 24.30 7.09
CA GLY A 225 -34.32 24.06 5.67
C GLY A 225 -32.83 24.18 5.29
N GLU A 226 -31.98 24.63 6.19
CA GLU A 226 -30.53 24.72 5.97
C GLU A 226 -29.89 23.33 5.83
N LEU A 227 -28.99 23.18 4.87
CA LEU A 227 -28.26 21.95 4.62
C LEU A 227 -26.90 21.98 5.33
N ILE A 228 -26.64 20.97 6.18
CA ILE A 228 -25.35 20.76 6.80
C ILE A 228 -24.62 19.68 6.00
N LEU A 229 -23.46 20.03 5.46
CA LEU A 229 -22.60 19.13 4.70
C LEU A 229 -21.26 18.98 5.45
N VAL A 230 -20.97 17.77 5.91
CA VAL A 230 -19.67 17.42 6.50
C VAL A 230 -19.00 16.41 5.59
N PRO A 231 -18.12 16.86 4.67
CA PRO A 231 -17.42 15.96 3.77
C PRO A 231 -16.47 15.05 4.55
N LYS A 232 -16.51 13.77 4.23
CA LYS A 232 -15.57 12.76 4.71
C LYS A 232 -14.96 12.04 3.51
N VAL A 233 -13.82 11.41 3.71
CA VAL A 233 -13.20 10.58 2.68
C VAL A 233 -14.14 9.42 2.34
N SER A 234 -14.43 9.25 1.08
CA SER A 234 -15.15 8.11 0.56
C SER A 234 -14.19 6.94 0.27
N ALA A 235 -14.71 5.72 0.33
CA ALA A 235 -13.96 4.52 0.00
C ALA A 235 -14.47 3.94 -1.31
N PHE A 236 -13.57 3.61 -2.22
CA PHE A 236 -13.85 2.88 -3.44
C PHE A 236 -14.36 1.48 -3.12
N LYS A 237 -15.48 1.06 -3.70
CA LYS A 237 -16.17 -0.20 -3.39
C LYS A 237 -16.54 -0.96 -4.67
N PRO A 238 -15.57 -1.50 -5.39
CA PRO A 238 -15.85 -2.23 -6.61
C PRO A 238 -16.39 -3.64 -6.33
N THR A 239 -17.29 -4.08 -7.20
CA THR A 239 -17.73 -5.48 -7.27
C THR A 239 -17.30 -6.07 -8.60
N VAL A 240 -16.58 -7.19 -8.56
CA VAL A 240 -16.01 -7.85 -9.73
C VAL A 240 -16.37 -9.34 -9.72
N GLN A 241 -16.66 -9.87 -10.89
CA GLN A 241 -16.87 -11.31 -11.09
C GLN A 241 -15.77 -11.88 -11.98
N THR A 242 -15.24 -13.04 -11.58
CA THR A 242 -14.24 -13.78 -12.37
C THR A 242 -14.66 -15.22 -12.59
N VAL A 243 -14.19 -15.81 -13.68
CA VAL A 243 -14.35 -17.23 -13.99
C VAL A 243 -12.99 -17.91 -13.95
N ILE A 244 -12.91 -19.03 -13.27
CA ILE A 244 -11.67 -19.76 -13.07
C ILE A 244 -11.87 -21.27 -13.26
N HIS A 245 -10.85 -21.95 -13.79
CA HIS A 245 -10.86 -23.40 -13.86
C HIS A 245 -10.68 -24.01 -12.45
N PRO A 246 -11.48 -25.05 -12.06
CA PRO A 246 -11.47 -25.62 -10.71
C PRO A 246 -10.10 -26.09 -10.20
N LYS A 247 -9.16 -26.42 -11.08
CA LYS A 247 -7.79 -26.80 -10.70
C LYS A 247 -7.05 -25.72 -9.88
N TYR A 248 -7.42 -24.44 -10.05
CA TYR A 248 -6.81 -23.31 -9.33
C TYR A 248 -7.51 -22.94 -8.01
N LEU A 249 -8.67 -23.54 -7.70
CA LEU A 249 -9.45 -23.19 -6.50
C LEU A 249 -8.71 -23.41 -5.20
N ARG A 250 -7.73 -24.33 -5.16
CA ARG A 250 -6.92 -24.54 -3.95
C ARG A 250 -6.08 -23.30 -3.63
N SER A 251 -5.42 -22.70 -4.63
CA SER A 251 -4.61 -21.48 -4.46
C SER A 251 -5.49 -20.28 -4.09
N VAL A 252 -6.65 -20.15 -4.74
CA VAL A 252 -7.62 -19.09 -4.45
C VAL A 252 -8.16 -19.19 -3.01
N ARG A 253 -8.54 -20.39 -2.55
CA ARG A 253 -8.99 -20.58 -1.16
C ARG A 253 -7.90 -20.26 -0.14
N ARG A 254 -6.65 -20.63 -0.45
CA ARG A 254 -5.49 -20.26 0.39
C ARG A 254 -5.31 -18.75 0.43
N ALA A 255 -5.36 -18.05 -0.71
CA ALA A 255 -5.26 -16.60 -0.78
C ALA A 255 -6.38 -15.95 0.05
N ARG A 256 -7.65 -16.38 -0.11
CA ARG A 256 -8.77 -15.90 0.69
C ARG A 256 -8.52 -16.03 2.20
N SER A 257 -8.00 -17.17 2.65
CA SER A 257 -7.68 -17.40 4.07
C SER A 257 -6.55 -16.48 4.57
N LEU A 258 -5.52 -16.26 3.77
CA LEU A 258 -4.37 -15.40 4.14
C LEU A 258 -4.72 -13.92 4.19
N LEU A 259 -5.66 -13.49 3.36
CA LEU A 259 -6.08 -12.09 3.20
C LEU A 259 -7.27 -11.71 4.09
N ASN A 260 -7.75 -12.61 4.96
CA ASN A 260 -8.86 -12.31 5.84
C ASN A 260 -8.52 -11.12 6.76
N ALA A 261 -9.29 -10.02 6.63
CA ALA A 261 -9.10 -8.75 7.33
C ALA A 261 -7.69 -8.14 7.16
N LYS A 262 -7.06 -8.38 6.00
CA LYS A 262 -5.76 -7.79 5.68
C LYS A 262 -5.84 -7.04 4.36
N PRO A 263 -5.27 -5.84 4.27
CA PRO A 263 -5.13 -5.13 3.01
C PRO A 263 -4.25 -5.91 2.03
N ALA A 264 -4.64 -5.89 0.77
CA ALA A 264 -3.88 -6.47 -0.34
C ALA A 264 -3.96 -5.54 -1.55
N VAL A 265 -3.15 -5.79 -2.56
CA VAL A 265 -3.23 -5.08 -3.83
C VAL A 265 -3.93 -5.97 -4.84
N TRP A 266 -5.06 -5.48 -5.34
CA TRP A 266 -5.91 -6.18 -6.28
C TRP A 266 -5.68 -5.63 -7.67
N TYR A 267 -5.41 -6.51 -8.62
CA TYR A 267 -5.22 -6.17 -10.01
C TYR A 267 -6.25 -6.91 -10.86
N MET A 268 -7.29 -6.18 -11.22
CA MET A 268 -8.36 -6.65 -12.08
C MET A 268 -8.21 -5.99 -13.44
N TYR A 269 -8.69 -6.62 -14.51
CA TYR A 269 -8.65 -6.07 -15.88
C TYR A 269 -7.23 -5.68 -16.35
N GLU A 270 -6.32 -6.63 -16.27
CA GLU A 270 -4.90 -6.49 -16.67
C GLU A 270 -4.67 -6.08 -18.14
N ASP A 271 -5.69 -6.08 -18.96
CA ASP A 271 -5.55 -5.73 -20.38
C ASP A 271 -5.21 -4.24 -20.52
N GLN A 272 -3.93 -3.96 -20.73
CA GLN A 272 -3.41 -2.60 -20.90
C GLN A 272 -3.93 -1.89 -22.17
N ALA A 273 -4.58 -2.62 -23.08
CA ALA A 273 -5.26 -2.01 -24.22
C ALA A 273 -6.57 -1.30 -23.83
N LEU A 274 -7.06 -1.51 -22.60
CA LEU A 274 -8.21 -0.83 -22.07
C LEU A 274 -7.78 0.50 -21.45
N GLU A 275 -8.38 1.59 -21.89
CA GLU A 275 -8.08 2.95 -21.38
C GLU A 275 -8.31 3.13 -19.88
N TYR A 276 -9.04 2.20 -19.24
CA TYR A 276 -9.41 2.24 -17.82
C TYR A 276 -8.82 1.11 -16.97
N HIS A 277 -7.82 0.39 -17.45
CA HIS A 277 -7.21 -0.71 -16.69
C HIS A 277 -6.66 -0.27 -15.33
N ASP A 278 -6.18 0.98 -15.22
CA ASP A 278 -5.62 1.55 -13.99
C ASP A 278 -6.66 1.72 -12.88
N PHE A 279 -7.95 1.86 -13.21
CA PHE A 279 -9.01 2.00 -12.19
C PHE A 279 -9.21 0.75 -11.35
N TYR A 280 -8.85 -0.42 -11.89
CA TYR A 280 -9.01 -1.70 -11.21
C TYR A 280 -7.70 -2.25 -10.64
N LEU A 281 -6.69 -1.39 -10.52
CA LEU A 281 -5.50 -1.62 -9.69
C LEU A 281 -5.65 -0.79 -8.41
N PHE A 282 -5.93 -1.44 -7.29
CA PHE A 282 -6.21 -0.73 -6.04
C PHE A 282 -5.73 -1.51 -4.81
N LYS A 283 -5.44 -0.78 -3.73
CA LYS A 283 -5.21 -1.31 -2.39
C LYS A 283 -6.56 -1.42 -1.66
N GLY A 284 -6.86 -2.57 -1.08
CA GLY A 284 -8.13 -2.76 -0.38
C GLY A 284 -8.25 -4.10 0.32
N ILE A 285 -9.35 -4.25 1.05
CA ILE A 285 -9.78 -5.50 1.68
C ILE A 285 -10.97 -6.08 0.92
N TYR A 286 -11.12 -7.40 0.93
CA TYR A 286 -12.37 -7.98 0.47
C TYR A 286 -13.40 -7.99 1.60
N ARG A 287 -14.65 -7.67 1.28
CA ARG A 287 -15.83 -7.80 2.15
C ARG A 287 -16.62 -9.05 1.81
N GLY A 288 -16.74 -9.36 0.52
CA GLY A 288 -17.33 -10.57 -0.02
C GLY A 288 -16.33 -11.33 -0.88
N PHE A 289 -16.24 -12.64 -0.73
CA PHE A 289 -15.39 -13.51 -1.53
C PHE A 289 -16.10 -14.87 -1.67
N ALA A 290 -17.12 -14.93 -2.53
CA ALA A 290 -17.91 -16.11 -2.77
C ALA A 290 -17.33 -16.92 -3.93
N ILE A 291 -17.28 -18.24 -3.80
CA ILE A 291 -16.86 -19.18 -4.84
C ILE A 291 -18.03 -20.10 -5.14
N GLU A 292 -18.54 -20.02 -6.34
CA GLU A 292 -19.64 -20.83 -6.85
C GLU A 292 -19.11 -21.82 -7.89
N SER A 293 -19.43 -23.09 -7.74
CA SER A 293 -19.03 -24.12 -8.69
C SER A 293 -20.22 -24.50 -9.53
N ASP A 294 -20.34 -23.90 -10.70
CA ASP A 294 -21.44 -24.16 -11.63
C ASP A 294 -21.27 -25.46 -12.45
N SER A 295 -20.00 -25.85 -12.62
CA SER A 295 -19.70 -27.06 -13.39
C SER A 295 -18.35 -27.66 -12.96
N ASN A 296 -18.05 -28.85 -13.51
CA ASN A 296 -16.72 -29.46 -13.31
C ASN A 296 -15.60 -28.75 -14.14
N LYS A 297 -15.95 -27.80 -15.01
CA LYS A 297 -15.00 -27.08 -15.87
C LYS A 297 -14.77 -25.65 -15.43
N GLU A 298 -15.75 -25.02 -14.80
CA GLU A 298 -15.71 -23.59 -14.46
C GLU A 298 -16.26 -23.37 -13.06
N ALA A 299 -15.66 -22.44 -12.36
CA ALA A 299 -16.14 -21.89 -11.11
C ALA A 299 -16.18 -20.36 -11.24
N VAL A 300 -17.20 -19.77 -10.68
CA VAL A 300 -17.41 -18.32 -10.65
C VAL A 300 -16.97 -17.81 -9.28
N ILE A 301 -16.27 -16.70 -9.26
CA ILE A 301 -15.88 -16.03 -8.03
C ILE A 301 -16.46 -14.61 -8.06
N ASN A 302 -17.22 -14.29 -7.03
CA ASN A 302 -17.79 -12.97 -6.81
C ASN A 302 -16.98 -12.26 -5.72
N PHE A 303 -16.51 -11.07 -6.03
CA PHE A 303 -15.74 -10.23 -5.13
C PHE A 303 -16.49 -8.93 -4.83
N ASP A 304 -16.59 -8.60 -3.55
CA ASP A 304 -16.96 -7.28 -3.07
C ASP A 304 -15.75 -6.72 -2.33
N PHE A 305 -15.27 -5.56 -2.75
CA PHE A 305 -14.09 -4.94 -2.17
C PHE A 305 -14.42 -3.64 -1.45
N GLU A 306 -13.50 -3.22 -0.61
CA GLU A 306 -13.47 -1.89 0.00
C GLU A 306 -12.04 -1.39 -0.04
N GLY A 307 -11.83 -0.24 -0.69
CA GLY A 307 -10.56 0.47 -0.73
C GLY A 307 -10.14 0.96 0.66
N VAL A 308 -8.85 0.97 0.92
CA VAL A 308 -8.23 1.39 2.19
C VAL A 308 -7.18 2.48 1.94
#